data_aa04b35f2208ec5b651f9b57047e96c6
#
_entry.id   aa04b35f2208ec5b651f9b57047e96c6
#
_cell.length_a   1.000
_cell.length_b   1.000
_cell.length_c   1.000
_cell.angle_alpha   90.00
_cell.angle_beta   90.00
_cell.angle_gamma   90.00
#
_symmetry.space_group_name_H-M   'P 1'
#
loop_
_entity.id
_entity.type
_entity.pdbx_description
1 polymer ?
#
loop_
_entity_poly.entity_id
_entity_poly.type
_entity_poly.pdbx_seq_one_letter_code
_entity_poly.pdbx_strand_id
1 'polypeptide(L)'
;MITITITLGVNYLRPNSWPSHYDSVVLITSIGCKSSPTQTVGTVIGKDLIVTVAHGVAGQTSTSITTVSGQVLNAKVVAIDINLDLALIYVDSAKSTTKLLPLKFGDAVAGSETRFVAFEDSQQFAISAKIKEILRIVTEDIYLKNKISRPGLKIKTRVVVGNSGGPLINHKSEIVGLVWATSRTEKNLAWATRIEATDKLLALISSRNPQSATPQVVACSG
;
A
#
# COMPACT_ATOMS: atom_id res chain seq x y z
N MET A 1 -7.98 -60.40 -25.81
CA MET A 1 -8.74 -59.56 -24.86
C MET A 1 -7.76 -58.50 -24.32
N ILE A 2 -7.83 -57.26 -24.82
CA ILE A 2 -6.89 -56.19 -24.45
C ILE A 2 -7.61 -55.29 -23.46
N THR A 3 -7.12 -55.26 -22.22
CA THR A 3 -7.68 -54.42 -21.16
C THR A 3 -7.00 -53.05 -21.23
N ILE A 4 -7.74 -52.02 -21.64
CA ILE A 4 -7.27 -50.62 -21.64
C ILE A 4 -7.56 -50.05 -20.26
N THR A 5 -6.53 -49.78 -19.48
CA THR A 5 -6.64 -49.07 -18.20
C THR A 5 -6.57 -47.55 -18.48
N ILE A 6 -7.71 -46.87 -18.37
CA ILE A 6 -7.75 -45.40 -18.45
C ILE A 6 -7.39 -44.83 -17.07
N THR A 7 -6.19 -44.28 -16.93
CA THR A 7 -5.80 -43.55 -15.72
C THR A 7 -6.35 -42.12 -15.85
N LEU A 8 -7.43 -41.82 -15.15
CA LEU A 8 -7.93 -40.42 -15.00
C LEU A 8 -6.92 -39.66 -14.12
N GLY A 9 -6.09 -38.88 -14.76
CA GLY A 9 -5.23 -37.93 -14.05
C GLY A 9 -6.07 -36.86 -13.37
N VAL A 10 -6.24 -36.94 -12.05
CA VAL A 10 -6.79 -35.87 -11.25
C VAL A 10 -5.76 -34.75 -11.24
N ASN A 11 -5.98 -33.71 -12.06
CA ASN A 11 -5.25 -32.47 -11.95
C ASN A 11 -5.61 -31.81 -10.62
N TYR A 12 -4.82 -32.09 -9.58
CA TYR A 12 -4.82 -31.27 -8.39
C TYR A 12 -4.42 -29.86 -8.81
N LEU A 13 -5.40 -28.96 -8.93
CA LEU A 13 -5.16 -27.53 -9.00
C LEU A 13 -4.35 -27.18 -7.74
N ARG A 14 -3.05 -26.95 -7.90
CA ARG A 14 -2.24 -26.42 -6.81
C ARG A 14 -2.92 -25.14 -6.33
N PRO A 15 -3.16 -24.98 -5.02
CA PRO A 15 -3.68 -23.73 -4.52
C PRO A 15 -2.76 -22.62 -5.03
N ASN A 16 -3.32 -21.53 -5.57
CA ASN A 16 -2.60 -20.39 -6.12
C ASN A 16 -1.46 -20.02 -5.17
N SER A 17 -0.23 -20.36 -5.56
CA SER A 17 0.95 -19.93 -4.80
C SER A 17 1.03 -18.40 -4.91
N TRP A 18 1.22 -17.72 -3.78
CA TRP A 18 1.45 -16.30 -3.76
C TRP A 18 2.66 -15.95 -4.64
N PRO A 19 2.63 -14.81 -5.37
CA PRO A 19 3.79 -14.32 -6.09
C PRO A 19 5.01 -14.17 -5.18
N SER A 20 6.20 -14.38 -5.72
CA SER A 20 7.47 -14.18 -5.01
C SER A 20 7.78 -12.69 -4.80
N HIS A 21 7.28 -11.83 -5.68
CA HIS A 21 7.43 -10.36 -5.64
C HIS A 21 6.23 -9.69 -6.29
N TYR A 22 6.08 -8.39 -6.04
CA TYR A 22 4.95 -7.58 -6.48
C TYR A 22 5.48 -6.30 -7.15
N ASP A 23 5.58 -6.28 -8.48
CA ASP A 23 6.06 -5.11 -9.25
C ASP A 23 5.19 -3.86 -9.07
N SER A 24 3.92 -4.06 -8.66
CA SER A 24 3.00 -2.98 -8.33
C SER A 24 3.27 -2.31 -6.99
N VAL A 25 4.18 -2.85 -6.18
CA VAL A 25 4.51 -2.31 -4.85
C VAL A 25 5.92 -1.74 -4.87
N VAL A 26 6.06 -0.47 -4.51
CA VAL A 26 7.29 0.30 -4.63
C VAL A 26 7.72 0.86 -3.27
N LEU A 27 9.01 1.04 -3.08
CA LEU A 27 9.54 1.81 -1.95
C LEU A 27 9.43 3.30 -2.28
N ILE A 28 8.92 4.09 -1.34
CA ILE A 28 8.87 5.55 -1.44
C ILE A 28 9.93 6.13 -0.52
N THR A 29 10.72 7.06 -1.04
CA THR A 29 11.70 7.85 -0.27
C THR A 29 11.33 9.32 -0.39
N SER A 30 11.16 9.99 0.74
CA SER A 30 10.79 11.40 0.82
C SER A 30 11.78 12.17 1.67
N ILE A 31 12.12 13.40 1.26
CA ILE A 31 13.16 14.24 1.87
C ILE A 31 12.58 15.63 2.15
N GLY A 32 12.94 16.22 3.27
CA GLY A 32 12.65 17.62 3.58
C GLY A 32 12.17 17.88 4.99
N CYS A 33 11.39 17.01 5.58
CA CYS A 33 10.85 17.21 6.92
C CYS A 33 11.78 16.75 8.06
N LYS A 34 12.63 15.79 7.81
CA LYS A 34 13.55 15.21 8.80
C LYS A 34 14.99 15.30 8.28
N SER A 35 15.95 15.19 9.20
CA SER A 35 17.39 15.14 8.86
C SER A 35 17.75 13.93 8.02
N SER A 36 17.00 12.84 8.16
CA SER A 36 17.14 11.61 7.36
C SER A 36 15.94 11.42 6.45
N PRO A 37 16.11 10.78 5.28
CA PRO A 37 14.99 10.44 4.41
C PRO A 37 13.93 9.61 5.14
N THR A 38 12.66 9.90 4.87
CA THR A 38 11.53 9.08 5.33
C THR A 38 11.26 8.01 4.28
N GLN A 39 11.14 6.76 4.72
CA GLN A 39 10.77 5.63 3.87
C GLN A 39 9.35 5.18 4.18
N THR A 40 8.57 4.90 3.14
CA THR A 40 7.25 4.30 3.18
C THR A 40 7.04 3.42 1.97
N VAL A 41 5.91 2.74 1.90
CA VAL A 41 5.58 1.84 0.79
C VAL A 41 4.43 2.44 -0.01
N GLY A 42 4.46 2.29 -1.32
CA GLY A 42 3.39 2.70 -2.21
C GLY A 42 2.90 1.54 -3.07
N THR A 43 1.67 1.65 -3.52
CA THR A 43 1.06 0.64 -4.41
C THR A 43 0.47 1.32 -5.64
N VAL A 44 0.82 0.82 -6.81
CA VAL A 44 0.27 1.27 -8.09
C VAL A 44 -1.20 0.87 -8.17
N ILE A 45 -2.09 1.85 -8.36
CA ILE A 45 -3.55 1.67 -8.39
C ILE A 45 -4.19 2.15 -9.70
N GLY A 46 -3.40 2.79 -10.54
CA GLY A 46 -3.83 3.30 -11.84
C GLY A 46 -2.63 3.65 -12.72
N LYS A 47 -2.89 4.08 -13.95
CA LYS A 47 -1.83 4.59 -14.82
C LYS A 47 -1.19 5.80 -14.13
N ASP A 48 0.12 5.74 -13.93
CA ASP A 48 0.91 6.82 -13.33
C ASP A 48 0.49 7.21 -11.89
N LEU A 49 -0.30 6.37 -11.20
CA LEU A 49 -0.90 6.68 -9.92
C LEU A 49 -0.58 5.63 -8.87
N ILE A 50 -0.06 6.10 -7.74
CA ILE A 50 0.33 5.27 -6.59
C ILE A 50 -0.41 5.80 -5.35
N VAL A 51 -0.93 4.89 -4.54
CA VAL A 51 -1.48 5.19 -3.20
C VAL A 51 -0.45 4.86 -2.13
N THR A 52 -0.40 5.69 -1.09
CA THR A 52 0.45 5.51 0.09
C THR A 52 -0.18 6.17 1.31
N VAL A 53 0.55 6.20 2.44
CA VAL A 53 0.18 6.92 3.64
C VAL A 53 0.59 8.39 3.59
N ALA A 54 -0.27 9.27 4.12
CA ALA A 54 -0.03 10.71 4.10
C ALA A 54 1.17 11.11 4.97
N HIS A 55 1.32 10.51 6.17
CA HIS A 55 2.38 10.89 7.11
C HIS A 55 3.80 10.68 6.55
N GLY A 56 3.96 9.83 5.54
CA GLY A 56 5.27 9.57 4.91
C GLY A 56 5.67 10.60 3.85
N VAL A 57 4.68 11.34 3.29
CA VAL A 57 4.89 12.25 2.16
C VAL A 57 4.45 13.69 2.44
N ALA A 58 3.77 13.94 3.56
CA ALA A 58 3.28 15.27 3.93
C ALA A 58 4.44 16.23 4.23
N GLY A 59 4.40 17.42 3.63
CA GLY A 59 5.37 18.50 3.86
C GLY A 59 6.77 18.27 3.28
N GLN A 60 7.00 17.16 2.61
CA GLN A 60 8.29 16.82 2.03
C GLN A 60 8.63 17.70 0.82
N THR A 61 9.91 18.05 0.64
CA THR A 61 10.37 18.85 -0.50
C THR A 61 10.57 18.04 -1.76
N SER A 62 10.88 16.76 -1.63
CA SER A 62 11.00 15.84 -2.76
C SER A 62 10.53 14.43 -2.37
N THR A 63 9.99 13.73 -3.34
CA THR A 63 9.55 12.34 -3.21
C THR A 63 10.01 11.57 -4.44
N SER A 64 10.51 10.37 -4.24
CA SER A 64 10.86 9.42 -5.30
C SER A 64 10.31 8.04 -4.97
N ILE A 65 10.16 7.21 -5.98
CA ILE A 65 9.88 5.78 -5.83
C ILE A 65 11.08 4.96 -6.29
N THR A 66 11.27 3.80 -5.65
CA THR A 66 12.21 2.77 -6.11
C THR A 66 11.41 1.52 -6.44
N THR A 67 11.54 1.04 -7.66
CA THR A 67 10.89 -0.21 -8.12
C THR A 67 11.60 -1.43 -7.53
N VAL A 68 11.00 -2.61 -7.63
CA VAL A 68 11.63 -3.88 -7.20
C VAL A 68 12.94 -4.14 -7.95
N SER A 69 13.06 -3.67 -9.20
CA SER A 69 14.31 -3.77 -9.98
C SER A 69 15.38 -2.75 -9.58
N GLY A 70 15.12 -1.89 -8.59
CA GLY A 70 16.04 -0.87 -8.10
C GLY A 70 16.03 0.45 -8.89
N GLN A 71 15.16 0.60 -9.89
CA GLN A 71 15.06 1.87 -10.63
C GLN A 71 14.41 2.94 -9.77
N VAL A 72 15.02 4.12 -9.72
CA VAL A 72 14.51 5.30 -9.02
C VAL A 72 13.80 6.24 -10.00
N LEU A 73 12.58 6.64 -9.67
CA LEU A 73 11.78 7.61 -10.45
C LEU A 73 11.31 8.74 -9.53
N ASN A 74 11.36 9.97 -10.03
CA ASN A 74 10.78 11.10 -9.33
C ASN A 74 9.25 10.96 -9.28
N ALA A 75 8.69 11.32 -8.14
CA ALA A 75 7.27 11.26 -7.87
C ALA A 75 6.76 12.60 -7.32
N LYS A 76 5.46 12.81 -7.41
CA LYS A 76 4.81 14.08 -7.03
C LYS A 76 3.54 13.79 -6.26
N VAL A 77 3.39 14.37 -5.09
CA VAL A 77 2.16 14.28 -4.30
C VAL A 77 1.06 15.07 -5.00
N VAL A 78 -0.04 14.43 -5.35
CA VAL A 78 -1.17 15.05 -6.09
C VAL A 78 -2.44 15.17 -5.27
N ALA A 79 -2.60 14.36 -4.23
CA ALA A 79 -3.70 14.48 -3.26
C ALA A 79 -3.27 13.93 -1.91
N ILE A 80 -3.77 14.54 -0.83
CA ILE A 80 -3.55 14.12 0.56
C ILE A 80 -4.86 14.23 1.35
N ASP A 81 -5.13 13.23 2.17
CA ASP A 81 -6.14 13.25 3.24
C ASP A 81 -5.44 13.01 4.58
N ILE A 82 -5.29 14.05 5.36
CA ILE A 82 -4.60 14.04 6.66
C ILE A 82 -5.37 13.24 7.73
N ASN A 83 -6.69 13.12 7.58
CA ASN A 83 -7.55 12.39 8.52
C ASN A 83 -7.56 10.89 8.23
N LEU A 84 -7.63 10.51 6.96
CA LEU A 84 -7.56 9.11 6.55
C LEU A 84 -6.14 8.56 6.56
N ASP A 85 -5.13 9.45 6.64
CA ASP A 85 -3.71 9.12 6.48
C ASP A 85 -3.45 8.45 5.13
N LEU A 86 -3.99 9.03 4.07
CA LEU A 86 -3.84 8.54 2.70
C LEU A 86 -3.29 9.65 1.81
N ALA A 87 -2.47 9.27 0.85
CA ALA A 87 -1.97 10.16 -0.19
C ALA A 87 -1.95 9.46 -1.55
N LEU A 88 -2.12 10.27 -2.60
CA LEU A 88 -1.90 9.86 -3.98
C LEU A 88 -0.67 10.57 -4.51
N ILE A 89 0.20 9.82 -5.16
CA ILE A 89 1.38 10.34 -5.84
C ILE A 89 1.34 9.98 -7.32
N TYR A 90 1.75 10.92 -8.13
CA TYR A 90 1.96 10.75 -9.57
C TYR A 90 3.40 10.35 -9.84
N VAL A 91 3.59 9.41 -10.74
CA VAL A 91 4.89 9.02 -11.30
C VAL A 91 4.74 8.85 -12.81
N ASP A 92 5.70 9.35 -13.59
CA ASP A 92 5.72 9.11 -15.04
C ASP A 92 6.19 7.67 -15.30
N SER A 93 5.22 6.75 -15.37
CA SER A 93 5.50 5.32 -15.55
C SER A 93 6.13 4.99 -16.92
N ALA A 94 6.03 5.90 -17.90
CA ALA A 94 6.70 5.73 -19.19
C ALA A 94 8.23 5.76 -19.06
N LYS A 95 8.75 6.32 -17.99
CA LYS A 95 10.19 6.31 -17.66
C LYS A 95 10.64 5.05 -16.91
N SER A 96 9.70 4.19 -16.51
CA SER A 96 10.02 2.95 -15.83
C SER A 96 10.41 1.85 -16.80
N THR A 97 11.51 1.17 -16.50
CA THR A 97 11.90 -0.07 -17.20
C THR A 97 11.12 -1.28 -16.69
N THR A 98 10.56 -1.18 -15.49
CA THR A 98 9.66 -2.19 -14.90
C THR A 98 8.22 -1.81 -15.22
N LYS A 99 7.42 -2.78 -15.67
CA LYS A 99 6.00 -2.54 -15.94
C LYS A 99 5.23 -2.40 -14.65
N LEU A 100 4.90 -1.16 -14.28
CA LEU A 100 4.11 -0.83 -13.11
C LEU A 100 2.62 -1.11 -13.38
N LEU A 101 2.17 -2.33 -13.11
CA LEU A 101 0.78 -2.74 -13.30
C LEU A 101 -0.07 -2.38 -12.08
N PRO A 102 -1.24 -1.73 -12.29
CA PRO A 102 -2.12 -1.41 -11.17
C PRO A 102 -2.77 -2.66 -10.57
N LEU A 103 -2.83 -2.72 -9.24
CA LEU A 103 -3.67 -3.66 -8.52
C LEU A 103 -5.10 -3.13 -8.40
N LYS A 104 -6.07 -4.03 -8.45
CA LYS A 104 -7.48 -3.71 -8.21
C LYS A 104 -7.77 -3.59 -6.72
N PHE A 105 -8.82 -2.88 -6.38
CA PHE A 105 -9.37 -2.85 -5.02
C PHE A 105 -10.26 -4.07 -4.79
N GLY A 106 -10.16 -4.63 -3.60
CA GLY A 106 -10.98 -5.74 -3.15
C GLY A 106 -11.56 -5.48 -1.77
N ASP A 107 -12.55 -6.27 -1.40
CA ASP A 107 -13.18 -6.19 -0.09
C ASP A 107 -12.34 -6.90 0.98
N ALA A 108 -12.22 -6.26 2.13
CA ALA A 108 -11.65 -6.86 3.30
C ALA A 108 -12.66 -7.85 3.93
N VAL A 109 -12.20 -9.04 4.31
CA VAL A 109 -13.02 -10.05 4.98
C VAL A 109 -12.38 -10.40 6.32
N ALA A 110 -13.13 -10.25 7.41
CA ALA A 110 -12.66 -10.63 8.75
C ALA A 110 -12.35 -12.14 8.81
N GLY A 111 -11.24 -12.49 9.45
CA GLY A 111 -10.75 -13.86 9.53
C GLY A 111 -9.92 -14.32 8.34
N SER A 112 -9.90 -13.59 7.21
CA SER A 112 -9.16 -13.98 6.01
C SER A 112 -7.66 -13.78 6.15
N GLU A 113 -6.91 -14.60 5.40
CA GLU A 113 -5.46 -14.46 5.21
C GLU A 113 -5.19 -13.55 4.00
N THR A 114 -4.18 -12.70 4.15
CA THR A 114 -3.68 -11.80 3.11
C THR A 114 -2.16 -11.86 3.08
N ARG A 115 -1.53 -11.21 2.08
CA ARG A 115 -0.11 -10.89 2.09
C ARG A 115 0.08 -9.44 2.43
N PHE A 116 0.89 -9.18 3.42
CA PHE A 116 1.46 -7.86 3.70
C PHE A 116 2.78 -7.74 2.94
N VAL A 117 2.86 -6.74 2.06
CA VAL A 117 4.04 -6.50 1.22
C VAL A 117 4.68 -5.19 1.63
N ALA A 118 5.98 -5.22 1.90
CA ALA A 118 6.74 -4.04 2.31
C ALA A 118 8.22 -4.19 1.94
N PHE A 119 9.06 -3.28 2.46
CA PHE A 119 10.51 -3.29 2.22
C PHE A 119 11.27 -3.26 3.55
N GLU A 120 12.39 -3.96 3.60
CA GLU A 120 13.39 -3.92 4.66
C GLU A 120 14.76 -3.88 3.97
N ASP A 121 15.63 -2.92 4.33
CA ASP A 121 16.93 -2.71 3.67
C ASP A 121 16.83 -2.62 2.13
N SER A 122 15.83 -1.93 1.63
CA SER A 122 15.49 -1.79 0.20
C SER A 122 15.12 -3.09 -0.52
N GLN A 123 15.01 -4.21 0.18
CA GLN A 123 14.55 -5.48 -0.35
C GLN A 123 13.04 -5.65 -0.09
N GLN A 124 12.27 -5.96 -1.15
CA GLN A 124 10.85 -6.26 -0.99
C GLN A 124 10.68 -7.62 -0.29
N PHE A 125 9.75 -7.67 0.64
CA PHE A 125 9.30 -8.92 1.25
C PHE A 125 7.77 -9.01 1.24
N ALA A 126 7.24 -10.25 1.31
CA ALA A 126 5.83 -10.52 1.44
C ALA A 126 5.61 -11.59 2.52
N ILE A 127 4.89 -11.24 3.57
CA ILE A 127 4.61 -12.14 4.69
C ILE A 127 3.12 -12.33 4.90
N SER A 128 2.74 -13.39 5.61
CA SER A 128 1.34 -13.64 5.96
C SER A 128 0.82 -12.55 6.89
N ALA A 129 -0.39 -12.10 6.62
CA ALA A 129 -1.14 -11.21 7.48
C ALA A 129 -2.59 -11.69 7.59
N LYS A 130 -3.14 -11.70 8.81
CA LYS A 130 -4.52 -12.11 9.05
C LYS A 130 -5.36 -10.90 9.45
N ILE A 131 -6.46 -10.67 8.75
CA ILE A 131 -7.45 -9.67 9.13
C ILE A 131 -8.21 -10.21 10.34
N LYS A 132 -8.04 -9.57 11.50
CA LYS A 132 -8.71 -9.96 12.74
C LYS A 132 -10.11 -9.39 12.83
N GLU A 133 -10.22 -8.09 12.54
CA GLU A 133 -11.45 -7.33 12.68
C GLU A 133 -11.54 -6.23 11.62
N ILE A 134 -12.76 -5.95 11.20
CA ILE A 134 -13.13 -4.78 10.39
C ILE A 134 -13.86 -3.83 11.31
N LEU A 135 -13.37 -2.60 11.49
CA LEU A 135 -13.88 -1.67 12.47
C LEU A 135 -13.66 -0.21 12.05
N ARG A 136 -14.20 0.71 12.83
CA ARG A 136 -13.77 2.12 12.78
C ARG A 136 -12.70 2.34 13.85
N ILE A 137 -11.55 2.86 13.45
CA ILE A 137 -10.44 3.13 14.35
C ILE A 137 -10.54 4.60 14.78
N VAL A 138 -10.70 4.83 16.08
CA VAL A 138 -10.58 6.16 16.66
C VAL A 138 -9.10 6.40 16.97
N THR A 139 -8.54 7.44 16.38
CA THR A 139 -7.13 7.81 16.48
C THR A 139 -6.98 9.31 16.32
N GLU A 140 -5.80 9.79 16.01
CA GLU A 140 -5.50 11.17 15.70
C GLU A 140 -5.17 11.33 14.21
N ASP A 141 -5.29 12.57 13.71
CA ASP A 141 -4.80 12.93 12.38
C ASP A 141 -3.27 12.76 12.29
N ILE A 142 -2.68 12.95 11.10
CA ILE A 142 -1.22 12.79 10.92
C ILE A 142 -0.39 13.81 11.70
N TYR A 143 -1.00 14.85 12.24
CA TYR A 143 -0.35 15.89 13.06
C TYR A 143 -0.53 15.65 14.56
N LEU A 144 -1.24 14.61 14.97
CA LEU A 144 -1.59 14.26 16.36
C LEU A 144 -2.35 15.39 17.07
N LYS A 145 -3.15 16.18 16.33
CA LYS A 145 -3.88 17.36 16.86
C LYS A 145 -5.36 17.09 17.06
N ASN A 146 -5.99 16.38 16.12
CA ASN A 146 -7.43 16.20 16.12
C ASN A 146 -7.79 14.73 16.22
N LYS A 147 -8.71 14.38 17.12
CA LYS A 147 -9.32 13.05 17.16
C LYS A 147 -10.15 12.84 15.90
N ILE A 148 -9.92 11.73 15.24
CA ILE A 148 -10.62 11.33 14.01
C ILE A 148 -11.07 9.87 14.09
N SER A 149 -11.93 9.48 13.17
CA SER A 149 -12.36 8.10 13.02
C SER A 149 -12.23 7.70 11.55
N ARG A 150 -11.44 6.65 11.29
CA ARG A 150 -11.21 6.14 9.94
C ARG A 150 -11.69 4.68 9.79
N PRO A 151 -12.16 4.26 8.59
CA PRO A 151 -12.47 2.87 8.33
C PRO A 151 -11.18 2.06 8.39
N GLY A 152 -11.17 1.01 9.18
CA GLY A 152 -9.92 0.33 9.49
C GLY A 152 -10.01 -1.17 9.60
N LEU A 153 -8.83 -1.78 9.68
CA LEU A 153 -8.59 -3.18 9.90
C LEU A 153 -7.64 -3.35 11.07
N LYS A 154 -7.98 -4.28 11.97
CA LYS A 154 -7.06 -4.84 12.95
C LYS A 154 -6.44 -6.07 12.32
N ILE A 155 -5.12 -6.11 12.21
CA ILE A 155 -4.40 -7.17 11.50
C ILE A 155 -3.33 -7.79 12.38
N LYS A 156 -3.09 -9.09 12.19
CA LYS A 156 -1.98 -9.81 12.83
C LYS A 156 -0.89 -10.03 11.80
N THR A 157 0.21 -9.29 11.94
CA THR A 157 1.43 -9.40 11.12
C THR A 157 2.57 -8.63 11.79
N ARG A 158 3.83 -8.89 11.39
CA ARG A 158 4.98 -8.08 11.79
C ARG A 158 5.04 -6.82 10.93
N VAL A 159 5.14 -5.67 11.56
CA VAL A 159 5.34 -4.37 10.90
C VAL A 159 6.44 -3.62 11.63
N VAL A 160 7.33 -2.98 10.89
CA VAL A 160 8.41 -2.13 11.43
C VAL A 160 8.36 -0.74 10.80
N VAL A 161 9.13 0.20 11.35
CA VAL A 161 9.27 1.55 10.78
C VAL A 161 9.72 1.46 9.33
N GLY A 162 9.12 2.27 8.46
CA GLY A 162 9.34 2.23 7.00
C GLY A 162 8.35 1.34 6.24
N ASN A 163 7.60 0.46 6.92
CA ASN A 163 6.62 -0.42 6.27
C ASN A 163 5.23 0.24 6.09
N SER A 164 5.01 1.44 6.62
CA SER A 164 3.77 2.21 6.44
C SER A 164 3.46 2.41 4.96
N GLY A 165 2.20 2.29 4.56
CA GLY A 165 1.75 2.31 3.17
C GLY A 165 1.80 0.94 2.49
N GLY A 166 2.38 -0.07 3.14
CA GLY A 166 2.39 -1.45 2.62
C GLY A 166 0.99 -2.02 2.48
N PRO A 167 0.66 -2.59 1.31
CA PRO A 167 -0.65 -3.14 1.04
C PRO A 167 -0.89 -4.48 1.74
N LEU A 168 -2.15 -4.71 2.07
CA LEU A 168 -2.70 -6.03 2.34
C LEU A 168 -3.32 -6.55 1.04
N ILE A 169 -2.80 -7.64 0.51
CA ILE A 169 -3.23 -8.21 -0.78
C ILE A 169 -3.93 -9.55 -0.51
N ASN A 170 -5.15 -9.70 -1.04
CA ASN A 170 -5.93 -10.93 -0.91
C ASN A 170 -5.52 -12.00 -1.95
N HIS A 171 -6.11 -13.20 -1.87
CA HIS A 171 -5.84 -14.31 -2.80
C HIS A 171 -6.24 -14.04 -4.27
N LYS A 172 -7.02 -13.00 -4.52
CA LYS A 172 -7.36 -12.55 -5.89
C LYS A 172 -6.38 -11.52 -6.43
N SER A 173 -5.29 -11.25 -5.71
CA SER A 173 -4.32 -10.19 -6.02
C SER A 173 -4.95 -8.79 -5.99
N GLU A 174 -5.90 -8.55 -5.08
CA GLU A 174 -6.56 -7.27 -4.89
C GLU A 174 -6.09 -6.64 -3.58
N ILE A 175 -5.94 -5.31 -3.55
CA ILE A 175 -5.63 -4.56 -2.33
C ILE A 175 -6.89 -4.46 -1.49
N VAL A 176 -6.79 -4.77 -0.19
CA VAL A 176 -7.91 -4.65 0.76
C VAL A 176 -7.66 -3.61 1.85
N GLY A 177 -6.42 -3.14 1.99
CA GLY A 177 -6.06 -2.10 2.96
C GLY A 177 -4.59 -1.72 2.89
N LEU A 178 -4.24 -0.60 3.54
CA LEU A 178 -2.90 -0.06 3.66
C LEU A 178 -2.51 0.06 5.12
N VAL A 179 -1.40 -0.55 5.49
CA VAL A 179 -0.87 -0.53 6.87
C VAL A 179 -0.30 0.85 7.19
N TRP A 180 -0.59 1.38 8.40
CA TRP A 180 -0.10 2.69 8.82
C TRP A 180 0.50 2.73 10.22
N ALA A 181 0.18 1.76 11.11
CA ALA A 181 0.74 1.73 12.46
C ALA A 181 0.79 0.31 13.03
N THR A 182 1.64 0.16 14.06
CA THR A 182 1.70 -1.04 14.91
C THR A 182 1.02 -0.78 16.26
N SER A 183 0.59 -1.83 16.90
CA SER A 183 0.16 -1.76 18.31
C SER A 183 1.36 -1.47 19.20
N ARG A 184 1.15 -0.60 20.19
CA ARG A 184 2.16 -0.34 21.23
C ARG A 184 2.13 -1.37 22.36
N THR A 185 1.06 -2.16 22.45
CA THR A 185 0.80 -3.09 23.57
C THR A 185 0.80 -4.55 23.15
N GLU A 186 0.47 -4.86 21.90
CA GLU A 186 0.38 -6.23 21.40
C GLU A 186 1.41 -6.49 20.32
N LYS A 187 2.24 -7.51 20.50
CA LYS A 187 3.25 -7.93 19.52
C LYS A 187 2.57 -8.48 18.25
N ASN A 188 3.10 -8.10 17.09
CA ASN A 188 2.59 -8.51 15.77
C ASN A 188 1.12 -8.13 15.52
N LEU A 189 0.62 -7.10 16.20
CA LEU A 189 -0.64 -6.47 15.89
C LEU A 189 -0.39 -5.12 15.21
N ALA A 190 -1.14 -4.84 14.16
CA ALA A 190 -1.03 -3.59 13.41
C ALA A 190 -2.40 -3.11 12.93
N TRP A 191 -2.42 -1.88 12.44
CA TRP A 191 -3.61 -1.18 11.97
C TRP A 191 -3.45 -0.81 10.50
N ALA A 192 -4.53 -0.97 9.74
CA ALA A 192 -4.58 -0.57 8.34
C ALA A 192 -5.84 0.25 8.05
N THR A 193 -5.75 1.20 7.13
CA THR A 193 -6.93 1.87 6.54
C THR A 193 -7.47 0.98 5.44
N ARG A 194 -8.80 0.75 5.39
CA ARG A 194 -9.44 0.00 4.31
C ARG A 194 -9.29 0.75 2.99
N ILE A 195 -9.05 0.01 1.92
CA ILE A 195 -8.65 0.60 0.62
C ILE A 195 -9.74 1.47 -0.01
N GLU A 196 -11.03 1.15 0.20
CA GLU A 196 -12.13 1.95 -0.35
C GLU A 196 -12.15 3.39 0.19
N ALA A 197 -11.46 3.67 1.30
CA ALA A 197 -11.28 5.04 1.77
C ALA A 197 -10.54 5.94 0.77
N THR A 198 -9.79 5.34 -0.16
CA THR A 198 -9.08 6.04 -1.23
C THR A 198 -10.02 6.66 -2.27
N ASP A 199 -11.27 6.19 -2.38
CA ASP A 199 -12.24 6.69 -3.35
C ASP A 199 -12.47 8.20 -3.26
N LYS A 200 -12.43 8.76 -2.05
CA LYS A 200 -12.54 10.20 -1.84
C LYS A 200 -11.38 10.97 -2.49
N LEU A 201 -10.15 10.47 -2.35
CA LEU A 201 -8.97 11.07 -2.96
C LEU A 201 -8.99 10.90 -4.48
N LEU A 202 -9.42 9.74 -4.97
CA LEU A 202 -9.58 9.48 -6.41
C LEU A 202 -10.59 10.43 -7.02
N ALA A 203 -11.71 10.70 -6.36
CA ALA A 203 -12.72 11.65 -6.81
C ALA A 203 -12.14 13.09 -6.95
N LEU A 204 -11.23 13.51 -6.07
CA LEU A 204 -10.59 14.82 -6.14
C LEU A 204 -9.68 14.99 -7.37
N ILE A 205 -9.09 13.92 -7.86
CA ILE A 205 -8.16 13.96 -9.00
C ILE A 205 -8.79 13.51 -10.32
N SER A 206 -9.97 12.85 -10.28
CA SER A 206 -10.65 12.34 -11.49
C SER A 206 -11.00 13.42 -12.51
N SER A 207 -11.22 14.66 -12.06
CA SER A 207 -11.48 15.83 -12.90
C SER A 207 -10.20 16.56 -13.34
N ARG A 208 -9.02 16.12 -12.89
CA ARG A 208 -7.73 16.78 -13.13
C ARG A 208 -6.76 15.81 -13.82
N ASN A 209 -5.91 16.33 -14.70
CA ASN A 209 -4.77 15.55 -15.16
C ASN A 209 -3.72 15.46 -14.03
N PRO A 210 -3.43 14.27 -13.46
CA PRO A 210 -2.46 14.14 -12.37
C PRO A 210 -1.07 14.68 -12.72
N GLN A 211 -0.67 14.61 -13.98
CA GLN A 211 0.62 15.12 -14.46
C GLN A 211 0.73 16.64 -14.29
N SER A 212 -0.33 17.39 -14.58
CA SER A 212 -0.38 18.85 -14.46
C SER A 212 -0.88 19.34 -13.10
N ALA A 213 -1.32 18.44 -12.21
CA ALA A 213 -1.78 18.82 -10.88
C ALA A 213 -0.66 19.53 -10.09
N THR A 214 -0.98 20.64 -9.46
CA THR A 214 -0.05 21.31 -8.52
C THR A 214 0.10 20.41 -7.28
N PRO A 215 1.32 20.19 -6.77
CA PRO A 215 1.53 19.47 -5.54
C PRO A 215 0.72 20.08 -4.41
N GLN A 216 0.02 19.27 -3.65
CA GLN A 216 -0.68 19.74 -2.46
C GLN A 216 0.35 20.07 -1.38
N VAL A 217 0.43 21.35 -1.00
CA VAL A 217 1.32 21.80 0.07
C VAL A 217 0.62 21.58 1.41
N VAL A 218 1.23 20.80 2.27
CA VAL A 218 0.79 20.57 3.65
C VAL A 218 2.01 20.62 4.57
N ALA A 219 1.79 20.82 5.87
CA ALA A 219 2.88 20.85 6.84
C ALA A 219 3.53 19.45 6.97
N CYS A 220 4.74 19.39 7.51
CA CYS A 220 5.39 18.15 7.90
C CYS A 220 4.53 17.41 8.95
N SER A 221 4.38 16.11 8.79
CA SER A 221 3.83 15.24 9.85
C SER A 221 4.79 15.13 11.02
N GLY A 222 4.28 14.95 12.21
CA GLY A 222 5.07 14.79 13.43
C GLY A 222 5.89 13.48 13.47
#